data_53fdb8128b0ccef3c550c16e50e1bb18
#
_entry.id   53fdb8128b0ccef3c550c16e50e1bb18
#
_cell.length_a   1.000
_cell.length_b   1.000
_cell.length_c   1.000
_cell.angle_alpha   90.00
_cell.angle_beta   90.00
_cell.angle_gamma   90.00
#
_symmetry.space_group_name_H-M   'P 1'
#
loop_
_entity.id
_entity.type
_entity.pdbx_description
1 polymer ?
#
loop_
_entity_poly.entity_id
_entity_poly.type
_entity_poly.pdbx_seq_one_letter_code
_entity_poly.pdbx_strand_id
1 'polypeptide(L)'
;MFQPFYITHFQEVFGAEPHPADGLGDEAVQQRLVQRNLRIPAALADYYSPLGYNRITSQQKRLRTIEELDWSENWLIFMDDDLGITSWGIHRRDLDDLDPVVWLGLHGEAMDWAPETFTVSQFLVEMWREIV
;
A
#
# COMPACT_ATOMS: atom_id res chain seq x y z
N MET A 1 -8.09 5.00 11.94
CA MET A 1 -8.28 6.24 11.19
C MET A 1 -8.72 5.96 9.75
N PHE A 2 -7.95 5.21 8.97
CA PHE A 2 -8.31 4.89 7.57
C PHE A 2 -9.08 3.58 7.40
N GLN A 3 -9.14 2.73 8.41
CA GLN A 3 -9.81 1.43 8.29
C GLN A 3 -11.28 1.55 7.90
N PRO A 4 -12.10 2.45 8.51
CA PRO A 4 -13.48 2.62 8.07
C PRO A 4 -13.60 3.05 6.61
N PHE A 5 -12.68 3.90 6.14
CA PHE A 5 -12.61 4.31 4.73
C PHE A 5 -12.40 3.11 3.81
N TYR A 6 -11.41 2.25 4.13
CA TYR A 6 -11.13 1.07 3.32
C TYR A 6 -12.29 0.06 3.34
N ILE A 7 -12.86 -0.20 4.50
CA ILE A 7 -13.96 -1.16 4.63
C ILE A 7 -15.19 -0.68 3.86
N THR A 8 -15.54 0.60 3.96
CA THR A 8 -16.68 1.18 3.25
C THR A 8 -16.48 1.10 1.74
N HIS A 9 -15.31 1.50 1.25
CA HIS A 9 -15.01 1.44 -0.19
C HIS A 9 -14.91 0.01 -0.72
N PHE A 10 -14.37 -0.91 0.06
CA PHE A 10 -14.34 -2.33 -0.30
C PHE A 10 -15.75 -2.86 -0.49
N GLN A 11 -16.65 -2.54 0.45
CA GLN A 11 -18.04 -2.96 0.36
C GLN A 11 -18.74 -2.35 -0.87
N GLU A 12 -18.50 -1.08 -1.18
CA GLU A 12 -19.07 -0.43 -2.36
C GLU A 12 -18.59 -1.07 -3.66
N VAL A 13 -17.30 -1.41 -3.74
CA VAL A 13 -16.71 -1.97 -4.97
C VAL A 13 -17.06 -3.44 -5.15
N PHE A 14 -16.99 -4.23 -4.09
CA PHE A 14 -17.13 -5.69 -4.16
C PHE A 14 -18.48 -6.22 -3.66
N GLY A 15 -19.33 -5.37 -3.10
CA GLY A 15 -20.67 -5.74 -2.65
C GLY A 15 -20.74 -6.47 -1.32
N ALA A 16 -19.62 -6.62 -0.62
CA ALA A 16 -19.54 -7.28 0.68
C ALA A 16 -18.39 -6.73 1.49
N GLU A 17 -18.46 -6.85 2.82
CA GLU A 17 -17.35 -6.51 3.69
C GLU A 17 -16.17 -7.49 3.51
N PRO A 18 -14.92 -7.07 3.81
CA PRO A 18 -13.79 -7.98 3.82
C PRO A 18 -14.04 -9.11 4.83
N HIS A 19 -13.62 -10.32 4.47
CA HIS A 19 -13.65 -11.44 5.40
C HIS A 19 -12.65 -11.20 6.54
N PRO A 20 -12.93 -11.60 7.80
CA PRO A 20 -11.97 -11.45 8.89
C PRO A 20 -10.59 -12.06 8.61
N ALA A 21 -10.54 -13.15 7.84
CA ALA A 21 -9.29 -13.78 7.44
C ALA A 21 -8.47 -12.99 6.43
N ASP A 22 -9.03 -11.94 5.81
CA ASP A 22 -8.32 -11.10 4.85
C ASP A 22 -7.33 -10.14 5.52
N GLY A 23 -7.48 -9.88 6.82
CA GLY A 23 -6.68 -8.92 7.55
C GLY A 23 -5.67 -9.56 8.49
N LEU A 24 -4.59 -8.81 8.74
CA LEU A 24 -3.58 -9.15 9.75
C LEU A 24 -4.06 -8.84 11.17
N GLY A 25 -4.90 -7.81 11.33
CA GLY A 25 -5.26 -7.21 12.62
C GLY A 25 -4.22 -6.19 13.10
N ASP A 26 -4.66 -5.26 13.92
CA ASP A 26 -3.84 -4.13 14.38
C ASP A 26 -2.60 -4.60 15.14
N GLU A 27 -2.77 -5.56 16.05
CA GLU A 27 -1.67 -6.05 16.87
C GLU A 27 -0.57 -6.70 16.04
N ALA A 28 -0.94 -7.55 15.07
CA ALA A 28 0.02 -8.22 14.20
C ALA A 28 0.76 -7.21 13.31
N VAL A 29 0.06 -6.19 12.80
CA VAL A 29 0.69 -5.12 12.02
C VAL A 29 1.76 -4.42 12.86
N GLN A 30 1.43 -4.01 14.08
CA GLN A 30 2.38 -3.32 14.96
C GLN A 30 3.57 -4.20 15.34
N GLN A 31 3.33 -5.47 15.67
CA GLN A 31 4.40 -6.41 15.98
C GLN A 31 5.39 -6.58 14.82
N ARG A 32 4.89 -6.73 13.61
CA ARG A 32 5.75 -6.91 12.42
C ARG A 32 6.56 -5.66 12.10
N LEU A 33 5.96 -4.48 12.25
CA LEU A 33 6.67 -3.21 12.05
C LEU A 33 7.78 -3.03 13.09
N VAL A 34 7.51 -3.36 14.34
CA VAL A 34 8.52 -3.30 15.42
C VAL A 34 9.66 -4.29 15.14
N GLN A 35 9.35 -5.51 14.76
CA GLN A 35 10.35 -6.54 14.46
C GLN A 35 11.28 -6.12 13.33
N ARG A 36 10.76 -5.39 12.34
CA ARG A 36 11.55 -4.89 11.21
C ARG A 36 12.16 -3.52 11.47
N ASN A 37 11.88 -2.92 12.63
CA ASN A 37 12.28 -1.54 12.91
C ASN A 37 11.84 -0.60 11.77
N LEU A 38 10.59 -0.76 11.31
CA LEU A 38 10.05 -0.07 10.16
C LEU A 38 8.89 0.82 10.59
N ARG A 39 8.91 2.07 10.12
CA ARG A 39 7.81 3.02 10.30
C ARG A 39 7.18 3.31 8.95
N ILE A 40 5.84 3.21 8.89
CA ILE A 40 5.07 3.45 7.68
C ILE A 40 3.93 4.43 7.96
N PRO A 41 3.42 5.14 6.93
CA PRO A 41 2.28 6.03 7.11
C PRO A 41 1.03 5.30 7.59
N ALA A 42 0.19 6.00 8.35
CA ALA A 42 -1.06 5.44 8.89
C ALA A 42 -1.95 4.86 7.80
N ALA A 43 -2.07 5.53 6.65
CA ALA A 43 -2.88 5.04 5.53
C ALA A 43 -2.43 3.66 5.03
N LEU A 44 -1.14 3.38 5.04
CA LEU A 44 -0.62 2.06 4.63
C LEU A 44 -0.81 1.03 5.75
N ALA A 45 -0.48 1.37 6.99
CA ALA A 45 -0.66 0.48 8.14
C ALA A 45 -2.12 0.06 8.29
N ASP A 46 -3.04 1.00 8.18
CA ASP A 46 -4.48 0.77 8.31
C ASP A 46 -5.05 -0.08 7.16
N TYR A 47 -4.38 -0.17 6.03
CA TYR A 47 -4.74 -1.10 4.96
C TYR A 47 -4.38 -2.54 5.32
N TYR A 48 -3.20 -2.77 5.87
CA TYR A 48 -2.77 -4.12 6.22
C TYR A 48 -3.63 -4.75 7.32
N SER A 49 -4.18 -3.95 8.23
CA SER A 49 -4.99 -4.48 9.32
C SER A 49 -6.22 -5.23 8.82
N PRO A 50 -7.13 -4.63 8.01
CA PRO A 50 -8.29 -5.35 7.49
C PRO A 50 -8.02 -6.17 6.22
N LEU A 51 -6.98 -5.87 5.45
CA LEU A 51 -6.82 -6.36 4.08
C LEU A 51 -5.43 -6.91 3.76
N GLY A 52 -4.56 -7.05 4.74
CA GLY A 52 -3.15 -7.44 4.50
C GLY A 52 -2.96 -8.80 3.85
N TYR A 53 -3.91 -9.72 4.00
CA TYR A 53 -3.91 -11.03 3.34
C TYR A 53 -4.84 -11.08 2.13
N ASN A 54 -5.57 -10.01 1.85
CA ASN A 54 -6.45 -9.98 0.69
C ASN A 54 -5.60 -9.81 -0.57
N ARG A 55 -5.73 -10.76 -1.50
CA ARG A 55 -4.96 -10.77 -2.75
C ARG A 55 -5.66 -10.05 -3.90
N ILE A 56 -6.65 -9.25 -3.60
CA ILE A 56 -7.29 -8.42 -4.61
C ILE A 56 -6.34 -7.29 -4.99
N THR A 57 -5.44 -7.60 -5.87
CA THR A 57 -4.57 -6.65 -6.55
C THR A 57 -4.99 -6.60 -8.01
N SER A 58 -4.78 -5.48 -8.68
CA SER A 58 -4.98 -5.46 -10.13
C SER A 58 -3.99 -6.43 -10.78
N GLN A 59 -4.28 -6.88 -12.00
CA GLN A 59 -3.41 -7.80 -12.72
C GLN A 59 -2.01 -7.23 -12.95
N GLN A 60 -1.85 -5.91 -12.84
CA GLN A 60 -0.60 -5.22 -13.14
C GLN A 60 0.11 -4.67 -11.90
N LYS A 61 -0.54 -4.69 -10.73
CA LYS A 61 0.00 -4.11 -9.50
C LYS A 61 -0.10 -5.12 -8.37
N ARG A 62 1.00 -5.30 -7.65
CA ARG A 62 1.08 -6.19 -6.51
C ARG A 62 1.56 -5.44 -5.28
N LEU A 63 0.71 -5.38 -4.25
CA LEU A 63 1.07 -4.81 -2.95
C LEU A 63 2.10 -5.70 -2.27
N ARG A 64 3.18 -5.11 -1.78
CA ARG A 64 4.16 -5.83 -0.96
C ARG A 64 3.56 -6.15 0.41
N THR A 65 3.92 -7.31 0.95
CA THR A 65 3.66 -7.63 2.36
C THR A 65 4.53 -6.74 3.24
N ILE A 66 4.24 -6.69 4.55
CA ILE A 66 5.08 -5.92 5.49
C ILE A 66 6.52 -6.43 5.44
N GLU A 67 6.72 -7.73 5.30
CA GLU A 67 8.04 -8.35 5.21
C GLU A 67 8.80 -7.96 3.94
N GLU A 68 8.08 -7.63 2.89
CA GLU A 68 8.66 -7.24 1.59
C GLU A 68 8.87 -5.72 1.45
N LEU A 69 8.29 -4.92 2.35
CA LEU A 69 8.51 -3.47 2.35
C LEU A 69 9.98 -3.17 2.53
N ASP A 70 10.54 -2.29 1.71
CA ASP A 70 11.94 -1.95 1.81
C ASP A 70 12.21 -0.54 1.31
N TRP A 71 13.32 0.01 1.77
CA TRP A 71 13.82 1.30 1.34
C TRP A 71 14.76 1.13 0.14
N SER A 72 14.53 1.92 -0.89
CA SER A 72 15.48 2.15 -1.96
C SER A 72 15.86 3.62 -1.92
N GLU A 73 17.03 3.92 -1.37
CA GLU A 73 17.48 5.30 -1.12
C GLU A 73 16.46 6.06 -0.25
N ASN A 74 15.79 7.06 -0.81
CA ASN A 74 14.83 7.90 -0.09
C ASN A 74 13.37 7.43 -0.27
N TRP A 75 13.15 6.24 -0.82
CA TRP A 75 11.82 5.76 -1.20
C TRP A 75 11.47 4.48 -0.45
N LEU A 76 10.31 4.49 0.22
CA LEU A 76 9.71 3.27 0.77
C LEU A 76 8.85 2.65 -0.33
N ILE A 77 9.30 1.55 -0.88
CA ILE A 77 8.58 0.86 -1.96
C ILE A 77 7.55 -0.07 -1.36
N PHE A 78 6.28 0.10 -1.73
CA PHE A 78 5.18 -0.71 -1.22
C PHE A 78 4.40 -1.47 -2.29
N MET A 79 4.62 -1.17 -3.56
CA MET A 79 3.91 -1.83 -4.66
C MET A 79 4.81 -1.96 -5.88
N ASP A 80 4.68 -3.07 -6.58
CA ASP A 80 5.41 -3.36 -7.82
C ASP A 80 4.44 -3.78 -8.91
N ASP A 81 4.85 -3.66 -10.18
CA ASP A 81 4.12 -4.26 -11.29
C ASP A 81 4.59 -5.70 -11.51
N ASP A 82 3.87 -6.44 -12.37
CA ASP A 82 4.18 -7.84 -12.67
C ASP A 82 5.40 -8.01 -13.58
N LEU A 83 5.78 -6.95 -14.29
CA LEU A 83 6.85 -7.00 -15.30
C LEU A 83 8.20 -6.53 -14.76
N GLY A 84 8.25 -6.01 -13.53
CA GLY A 84 9.47 -5.46 -12.96
C GLY A 84 9.92 -4.14 -13.58
N ILE A 85 9.00 -3.41 -14.21
CA ILE A 85 9.30 -2.14 -14.90
C ILE A 85 8.98 -0.95 -14.01
N THR A 86 7.98 -1.09 -13.14
CA THR A 86 7.45 0.01 -12.35
C THR A 86 7.33 -0.38 -10.88
N SER A 87 7.63 0.56 -9.99
CA SER A 87 7.34 0.46 -8.57
C SER A 87 6.63 1.72 -8.10
N TRP A 88 5.92 1.62 -6.98
CA TRP A 88 5.27 2.76 -6.34
C TRP A 88 5.82 2.89 -4.93
N GLY A 89 6.09 4.11 -4.54
CA GLY A 89 6.73 4.39 -3.26
C GLY A 89 6.27 5.68 -2.62
N ILE A 90 6.76 5.85 -1.39
CA ILE A 90 6.51 7.02 -0.56
C ILE A 90 7.87 7.66 -0.28
N HIS A 91 7.97 8.98 -0.48
CA HIS A 91 9.23 9.68 -0.21
C HIS A 91 9.48 9.77 1.30
N ARG A 92 10.73 9.60 1.71
CA ARG A 92 11.15 9.63 3.11
C ARG A 92 10.69 10.91 3.83
N ARG A 93 10.74 12.06 3.16
CA ARG A 93 10.31 13.35 3.73
C ARG A 93 8.83 13.38 4.12
N ASP A 94 8.00 12.51 3.50
CA ASP A 94 6.56 12.48 3.71
C ASP A 94 6.15 11.35 4.68
N LEU A 95 7.10 10.67 5.31
CA LEU A 95 6.84 9.49 6.13
C LEU A 95 5.96 9.82 7.35
N ASP A 96 6.03 11.03 7.86
CA ASP A 96 5.22 11.47 9.01
C ASP A 96 3.81 11.94 8.61
N ASP A 97 3.55 12.12 7.32
CA ASP A 97 2.19 12.37 6.85
C ASP A 97 1.33 11.12 7.05
N LEU A 98 0.08 11.33 7.46
CA LEU A 98 -0.86 10.23 7.68
C LEU A 98 -1.25 9.55 6.36
N ASP A 99 -1.35 10.32 5.30
CA ASP A 99 -1.78 9.85 3.97
C ASP A 99 -0.97 10.57 2.87
N PRO A 100 0.32 10.22 2.71
CA PRO A 100 1.21 10.93 1.80
C PRO A 100 0.90 10.63 0.32
N VAL A 101 1.39 11.49 -0.55
CA VAL A 101 1.30 11.28 -1.99
C VAL A 101 2.13 10.06 -2.41
N VAL A 102 1.62 9.32 -3.38
CA VAL A 102 2.31 8.18 -3.99
C VAL A 102 3.16 8.64 -5.16
N TRP A 103 4.33 8.05 -5.32
CA TRP A 103 5.25 8.31 -6.44
C TRP A 103 5.40 7.07 -7.28
N LEU A 104 5.43 7.26 -8.59
CA LEU A 104 5.70 6.22 -9.59
C LEU A 104 7.20 6.21 -9.89
N GLY A 105 7.83 5.06 -9.75
CA GLY A 105 9.23 4.84 -10.10
C GLY A 105 9.36 3.95 -11.32
N LEU A 106 10.06 4.43 -12.34
CA LEU A 106 10.42 3.63 -13.52
C LEU A 106 11.80 3.02 -13.34
N HIS A 107 11.89 1.70 -13.50
CA HIS A 107 13.15 0.97 -13.42
C HIS A 107 14.00 1.23 -14.65
N GLY A 108 15.30 1.46 -14.44
CA GLY A 108 16.29 1.71 -15.47
C GLY A 108 17.68 1.59 -14.85
N GLU A 109 18.68 2.24 -15.44
CA GLU A 109 20.02 2.34 -14.83
C GLU A 109 19.94 3.02 -13.46
N ALA A 110 19.05 4.00 -13.34
CA ALA A 110 18.62 4.60 -12.08
C ALA A 110 17.11 4.70 -12.09
N MET A 111 16.49 4.63 -10.89
CA MET A 111 15.06 4.83 -10.76
C MET A 111 14.68 6.26 -11.11
N ASP A 112 13.68 6.43 -11.93
CA ASP A 112 13.12 7.73 -12.30
C ASP A 112 11.75 7.88 -11.63
N TRP A 113 11.63 8.82 -10.70
CA TRP A 113 10.45 9.01 -9.85
C TRP A 113 9.65 10.24 -10.26
N ALA A 114 8.33 10.06 -10.35
CA ALA A 114 7.39 11.14 -10.61
C ALA A 114 6.16 11.01 -9.70
N PRO A 115 5.58 12.13 -9.22
CA PRO A 115 4.41 12.05 -8.35
C PRO A 115 3.19 11.55 -9.11
N GLU A 116 2.42 10.68 -8.44
CA GLU A 116 1.08 10.31 -8.87
C GLU A 116 0.08 11.37 -8.42
N THR A 117 -1.14 11.30 -8.97
CA THR A 117 -2.23 12.20 -8.59
C THR A 117 -2.82 11.86 -7.21
N PHE A 118 -2.57 10.65 -6.71
CA PHE A 118 -3.26 10.10 -5.54
C PHE A 118 -2.37 10.05 -4.30
N THR A 119 -3.01 10.18 -3.13
CA THR A 119 -2.42 9.75 -1.84
C THR A 119 -2.49 8.23 -1.72
N VAL A 120 -1.84 7.67 -0.69
CA VAL A 120 -1.81 6.22 -0.45
C VAL A 120 -3.23 5.63 -0.38
N SER A 121 -4.12 6.22 0.41
CA SER A 121 -5.48 5.69 0.56
C SER A 121 -6.26 5.74 -0.74
N GLN A 122 -6.18 6.84 -1.47
CA GLN A 122 -6.82 7.00 -2.77
C GLN A 122 -6.27 6.02 -3.80
N PHE A 123 -4.95 5.85 -3.83
CA PHE A 123 -4.27 4.95 -4.76
C PHE A 123 -4.70 3.50 -4.55
N LEU A 124 -4.76 3.04 -3.30
CA LEU A 124 -5.15 1.66 -2.98
C LEU A 124 -6.61 1.38 -3.35
N VAL A 125 -7.50 2.34 -3.12
CA VAL A 125 -8.92 2.18 -3.49
C VAL A 125 -9.10 2.24 -5.00
N GLU A 126 -8.41 3.14 -5.70
CA GLU A 126 -8.47 3.20 -7.17
C GLU A 126 -7.97 1.92 -7.81
N MET A 127 -7.00 1.24 -7.20
CA MET A 127 -6.53 -0.07 -7.66
C MET A 127 -7.69 -1.08 -7.77
N TRP A 128 -8.63 -1.07 -6.81
CA TRP A 128 -9.77 -1.98 -6.85
C TRP A 128 -10.68 -1.73 -8.05
N ARG A 129 -10.85 -0.48 -8.45
CA ARG A 129 -11.69 -0.13 -9.60
C ARG A 129 -11.14 -0.64 -10.94
N GLU A 130 -9.85 -0.86 -11.01
CA GLU A 130 -9.22 -1.45 -12.20
C GLU A 130 -9.58 -2.93 -12.37
N ILE A 131 -10.02 -3.60 -11.30
CA ILE A 131 -10.34 -5.02 -11.29
C ILE A 131 -11.79 -5.28 -11.68
N VAL A 132 -12.69 -4.35 -11.39
CA VAL A 132 -14.15 -4.52 -11.53
C VAL A 132 -14.66 -4.04 -12.88
#